data_6edcf40d6fec655286cc909d3ebf59a1
#
_entry.id   6edcf40d6fec655286cc909d3ebf59a1
#
_cell.length_a   1.000
_cell.length_b   1.000
_cell.length_c   1.000
_cell.angle_alpha   90.00
_cell.angle_beta   90.00
_cell.angle_gamma   90.00
#
_symmetry.space_group_name_H-M   'P 1'
#
loop_
_entity.id
_entity.type
_entity.pdbx_description
1 polymer ?
#
loop_
_entity_poly.entity_id
_entity_poly.type
_entity_poly.pdbx_seq_one_letter_code
_entity_poly.pdbx_strand_id
1 'polypeptide(L)'
;MPTTQIKDPVHGYVELPDPLVDGVVDTRPFQRLRYVRQLSATHLVYPGANHTRFEHSLGVYHLGRTVFENLRGQSYFAQGATTDELEEIQRTLECACLLHDVGHPPFSHLSEGFLDEGILRERIVDTGLVDAFDRAGVGGAPLRSASPHELLGCVLVVEEYGEALRAFDVDPFEVCAYVLGYSLAYERGEPWQYGVGAQLLHSPIDVDRLDYITRDNQMTGAGVLSFDVDRMVDAYTAHPEEGLALTEKALSTIGNYLEGRIALYMWVTQHHKAVYANRLLQELLGEYERVTGESPVTVDGVLSRELDDNAVLERLRIAAREHSDSTLASMYDRFRGRRFPATCWKHRIALADRIGGGLDGDAGGDDASDGALDLDDFAAWLTEGDDRLERLLADALDVPVHEVWIDRSYVPAYDPDELEDIPIAYGGTTRSVGDWGLYGDRAFDMPIPFVFVPDGTKRRAIRVLREAFVREVAVAAGE
;
A
#
# COMPACT_ATOMS: atom_id res chain seq x y z
N MET A 1 -15.88 -22.51 -21.51
CA MET A 1 -15.83 -23.26 -20.23
C MET A 1 -17.01 -22.83 -19.37
N PRO A 2 -17.54 -23.66 -18.45
CA PRO A 2 -18.50 -23.19 -17.47
C PRO A 2 -17.87 -22.14 -16.58
N THR A 3 -18.71 -21.21 -16.05
CA THR A 3 -18.26 -20.04 -15.28
C THR A 3 -19.10 -19.88 -14.02
N THR A 4 -18.47 -19.45 -12.95
CA THR A 4 -19.09 -19.06 -11.68
C THR A 4 -19.11 -17.54 -11.55
N GLN A 5 -20.21 -16.98 -11.05
CA GLN A 5 -20.34 -15.54 -10.83
C GLN A 5 -20.29 -15.24 -9.33
N ILE A 6 -19.38 -14.34 -8.94
CA ILE A 6 -19.24 -13.84 -7.57
C ILE A 6 -19.71 -12.38 -7.55
N LYS A 7 -20.60 -12.04 -6.60
CA LYS A 7 -21.09 -10.66 -6.47
C LYS A 7 -20.07 -9.83 -5.68
N ASP A 8 -19.54 -8.81 -6.31
CA ASP A 8 -18.66 -7.81 -5.73
C ASP A 8 -19.39 -6.46 -5.55
N PRO A 9 -19.21 -5.75 -4.43
CA PRO A 9 -19.91 -4.47 -4.20
C PRO A 9 -19.41 -3.33 -5.11
N VAL A 10 -18.18 -3.42 -5.64
CA VAL A 10 -17.58 -2.37 -6.50
C VAL A 10 -17.86 -2.66 -7.97
N HIS A 11 -17.51 -3.86 -8.45
CA HIS A 11 -17.54 -4.23 -9.86
C HIS A 11 -18.80 -5.01 -10.30
N GLY A 12 -19.73 -5.27 -9.39
CA GLY A 12 -20.93 -6.01 -9.74
C GLY A 12 -20.71 -7.52 -9.75
N TYR A 13 -20.93 -8.19 -10.89
CA TYR A 13 -20.69 -9.63 -11.01
C TYR A 13 -19.33 -9.89 -11.64
N VAL A 14 -18.45 -10.48 -10.87
CA VAL A 14 -17.16 -11.00 -11.33
C VAL A 14 -17.34 -12.42 -11.81
N GLU A 15 -17.04 -12.69 -13.06
CA GLU A 15 -17.20 -13.98 -13.71
C GLU A 15 -15.86 -14.68 -13.84
N LEU A 16 -15.72 -15.89 -13.26
CA LEU A 16 -14.51 -16.68 -13.27
C LEU A 16 -14.77 -18.06 -13.92
N PRO A 17 -13.82 -18.60 -14.71
CA PRO A 17 -13.88 -19.99 -15.13
C PRO A 17 -13.91 -20.95 -13.94
N ASP A 18 -14.79 -21.95 -13.97
CA ASP A 18 -14.91 -22.94 -12.88
C ASP A 18 -13.56 -23.57 -12.48
N PRO A 19 -12.64 -23.91 -13.41
CA PRO A 19 -11.32 -24.42 -13.00
C PRO A 19 -10.49 -23.46 -12.15
N LEU A 20 -10.61 -22.13 -12.35
CA LEU A 20 -9.97 -21.14 -11.49
C LEU A 20 -10.66 -21.04 -10.13
N VAL A 21 -11.98 -21.20 -10.09
CA VAL A 21 -12.71 -21.23 -8.82
C VAL A 21 -12.26 -22.45 -8.00
N ASP A 22 -12.30 -23.65 -8.58
CA ASP A 22 -11.95 -24.88 -7.90
C ASP A 22 -10.45 -24.95 -7.53
N GLY A 23 -9.57 -24.50 -8.45
CA GLY A 23 -8.11 -24.63 -8.31
C GLY A 23 -7.43 -23.49 -7.57
N VAL A 24 -8.07 -22.31 -7.47
CA VAL A 24 -7.49 -21.11 -6.85
C VAL A 24 -8.42 -20.55 -5.78
N VAL A 25 -9.62 -20.07 -6.17
CA VAL A 25 -10.48 -19.28 -5.28
C VAL A 25 -10.93 -20.10 -4.08
N ASP A 26 -11.40 -21.33 -4.27
CA ASP A 26 -11.94 -22.19 -3.21
C ASP A 26 -10.85 -22.96 -2.43
N THR A 27 -9.59 -22.51 -2.56
CA THR A 27 -8.48 -23.09 -1.79
C THR A 27 -8.27 -22.37 -0.45
N ARG A 28 -7.68 -23.05 0.53
CA ARG A 28 -7.42 -22.45 1.85
C ARG A 28 -6.54 -21.20 1.81
N PRO A 29 -5.42 -21.13 1.04
CA PRO A 29 -4.59 -19.94 1.01
C PRO A 29 -5.35 -18.74 0.47
N PHE A 30 -6.14 -18.89 -0.59
CA PHE A 30 -6.92 -17.80 -1.14
C PHE A 30 -8.10 -17.40 -0.22
N GLN A 31 -8.81 -18.36 0.36
CA GLN A 31 -9.89 -18.10 1.31
C GLN A 31 -9.40 -17.43 2.60
N ARG A 32 -8.12 -17.61 2.99
CA ARG A 32 -7.49 -16.88 4.09
C ARG A 32 -7.56 -15.37 3.90
N LEU A 33 -7.48 -14.88 2.64
CA LEU A 33 -7.55 -13.46 2.33
C LEU A 33 -8.85 -12.79 2.79
N ARG A 34 -9.94 -13.54 3.01
CA ARG A 34 -11.19 -13.03 3.61
C ARG A 34 -11.02 -12.52 5.04
N TYR A 35 -9.92 -12.87 5.68
CA TYR A 35 -9.61 -12.52 7.05
C TYR A 35 -8.36 -11.64 7.16
N VAL A 36 -7.84 -11.14 6.03
CA VAL A 36 -6.75 -10.16 5.95
C VAL A 36 -7.32 -8.86 5.42
N ARG A 37 -7.46 -7.85 6.30
CA ARG A 37 -8.02 -6.55 5.92
C ARG A 37 -7.07 -5.76 5.05
N GLN A 38 -7.62 -5.15 3.99
CA GLN A 38 -6.89 -4.28 3.07
C GLN A 38 -6.23 -3.10 3.79
N LEU A 39 -6.97 -2.42 4.65
CA LEU A 39 -6.55 -1.20 5.34
C LEU A 39 -6.24 -1.42 6.82
N SER A 40 -5.86 -2.63 7.21
CA SER A 40 -5.38 -2.99 8.56
C SER A 40 -6.29 -2.48 9.69
N ALA A 41 -5.82 -1.58 10.57
CA ALA A 41 -6.57 -1.03 11.70
C ALA A 41 -7.44 0.19 11.34
N THR A 42 -7.47 0.62 10.08
CA THR A 42 -8.24 1.81 9.64
C THR A 42 -9.74 1.68 9.90
N HIS A 43 -10.29 0.46 9.95
CA HIS A 43 -11.67 0.18 10.33
C HIS A 43 -12.05 0.71 11.73
N LEU A 44 -11.09 0.94 12.61
CA LEU A 44 -11.31 1.57 13.92
C LEU A 44 -11.65 3.06 13.81
N VAL A 45 -11.41 3.66 12.66
CA VAL A 45 -11.69 5.07 12.35
C VAL A 45 -12.79 5.20 11.31
N TYR A 46 -12.71 4.43 10.25
CA TYR A 46 -13.70 4.32 9.18
C TYR A 46 -14.43 2.97 9.31
N PRO A 47 -15.60 2.90 9.96
CA PRO A 47 -16.26 1.62 10.26
C PRO A 47 -16.59 0.76 9.03
N GLY A 48 -16.66 1.37 7.83
CA GLY A 48 -16.86 0.66 6.57
C GLY A 48 -15.58 0.03 6.00
N ALA A 49 -14.38 0.41 6.48
CA ALA A 49 -13.09 -0.10 6.02
C ALA A 49 -12.80 -1.53 6.53
N ASN A 50 -13.73 -2.45 6.27
CA ASN A 50 -13.63 -3.86 6.66
C ASN A 50 -13.44 -4.80 5.46
N HIS A 51 -13.33 -4.26 4.25
CA HIS A 51 -13.02 -5.05 3.07
C HIS A 51 -11.63 -5.69 3.19
N THR A 52 -11.49 -6.79 2.52
CA THR A 52 -10.36 -7.68 2.68
C THR A 52 -9.61 -7.86 1.36
N ARG A 53 -8.43 -8.46 1.43
CA ARG A 53 -7.64 -8.79 0.25
C ARG A 53 -8.37 -9.72 -0.72
N PHE A 54 -9.35 -10.48 -0.23
CA PHE A 54 -10.15 -11.37 -1.05
C PHE A 54 -10.98 -10.62 -2.10
N GLU A 55 -11.76 -9.63 -1.67
CA GLU A 55 -12.58 -8.84 -2.59
C GLU A 55 -11.72 -8.00 -3.53
N HIS A 56 -10.59 -7.49 -3.04
CA HIS A 56 -9.62 -6.77 -3.84
C HIS A 56 -9.04 -7.64 -4.97
N SER A 57 -8.53 -8.84 -4.67
CA SER A 57 -8.00 -9.76 -5.68
C SER A 57 -9.02 -10.11 -6.76
N LEU A 58 -10.31 -10.25 -6.39
CA LEU A 58 -11.39 -10.44 -7.37
C LEU A 58 -11.61 -9.21 -8.26
N GLY A 59 -11.47 -8.02 -7.69
CA GLY A 59 -11.61 -6.76 -8.44
C GLY A 59 -10.45 -6.56 -9.41
N VAL A 60 -9.23 -6.81 -8.97
CA VAL A 60 -8.02 -6.75 -9.82
C VAL A 60 -8.12 -7.74 -10.97
N TYR A 61 -8.59 -8.98 -10.70
CA TYR A 61 -8.89 -9.96 -11.74
C TYR A 61 -9.91 -9.42 -12.76
N HIS A 62 -11.02 -8.85 -12.28
CA HIS A 62 -12.08 -8.31 -13.14
C HIS A 62 -11.56 -7.20 -14.06
N LEU A 63 -10.82 -6.26 -13.50
CA LEU A 63 -10.24 -5.14 -14.25
C LEU A 63 -9.17 -5.62 -15.24
N GLY A 64 -8.23 -6.47 -14.81
CA GLY A 64 -7.18 -7.02 -15.65
C GLY A 64 -7.75 -7.76 -16.87
N ARG A 65 -8.75 -8.60 -16.65
CA ARG A 65 -9.47 -9.29 -17.72
C ARG A 65 -10.15 -8.30 -18.68
N THR A 66 -10.90 -7.33 -18.13
CA THR A 66 -11.67 -6.38 -18.95
C THR A 66 -10.75 -5.49 -19.80
N VAL A 67 -9.68 -4.98 -19.20
CA VAL A 67 -8.69 -4.17 -19.93
C VAL A 67 -8.01 -5.00 -21.02
N PHE A 68 -7.61 -6.25 -20.73
CA PHE A 68 -6.96 -7.09 -21.71
C PHE A 68 -7.89 -7.49 -22.86
N GLU A 69 -9.16 -7.78 -22.58
CA GLU A 69 -10.18 -8.03 -23.62
C GLU A 69 -10.36 -6.80 -24.54
N ASN A 70 -10.35 -5.59 -23.99
CA ASN A 70 -10.40 -4.34 -24.75
C ASN A 70 -9.15 -4.15 -25.62
N LEU A 71 -7.94 -4.43 -25.08
CA LEU A 71 -6.69 -4.38 -25.85
C LEU A 71 -6.68 -5.41 -26.98
N ARG A 72 -7.10 -6.63 -26.71
CA ARG A 72 -7.19 -7.72 -27.69
C ARG A 72 -8.15 -7.37 -28.84
N GLY A 73 -9.19 -6.58 -28.58
CA GLY A 73 -10.11 -6.06 -29.59
C GLY A 73 -9.49 -5.01 -30.53
N GLN A 74 -8.34 -4.42 -30.17
CA GLN A 74 -7.64 -3.43 -30.98
C GLN A 74 -6.80 -4.13 -32.05
N SER A 75 -7.09 -3.86 -33.32
CA SER A 75 -6.42 -4.54 -34.45
C SER A 75 -4.90 -4.40 -34.43
N TYR A 76 -4.40 -3.30 -33.90
CA TYR A 76 -2.97 -3.03 -33.78
C TYR A 76 -2.31 -3.89 -32.68
N PHE A 77 -2.97 -4.03 -31.53
CA PHE A 77 -2.47 -4.88 -30.43
C PHE A 77 -2.42 -6.37 -30.83
N ALA A 78 -3.40 -6.80 -31.63
CA ALA A 78 -3.44 -8.19 -32.09
C ALA A 78 -2.40 -8.51 -33.20
N GLN A 79 -1.70 -7.51 -33.75
CA GLN A 79 -0.68 -7.77 -34.77
C GLN A 79 0.60 -8.30 -34.16
N GLY A 80 1.14 -9.37 -34.77
CA GLY A 80 2.42 -9.96 -34.37
C GLY A 80 2.34 -11.06 -33.29
N ALA A 81 1.15 -11.28 -32.72
CA ALA A 81 0.87 -12.41 -31.85
C ALA A 81 -0.22 -13.30 -32.45
N THR A 82 -0.14 -14.59 -32.24
CA THR A 82 -1.19 -15.55 -32.60
C THR A 82 -2.36 -15.49 -31.61
N THR A 83 -3.49 -16.07 -31.96
CA THR A 83 -4.64 -16.18 -31.06
C THR A 83 -4.28 -17.00 -29.81
N ASP A 84 -3.52 -18.07 -29.96
CA ASP A 84 -3.12 -18.95 -28.84
C ASP A 84 -2.20 -18.20 -27.85
N GLU A 85 -1.26 -17.39 -28.36
CA GLU A 85 -0.38 -16.55 -27.52
C GLU A 85 -1.19 -15.48 -26.76
N LEU A 86 -2.14 -14.81 -27.41
CA LEU A 86 -3.01 -13.84 -26.73
C LEU A 86 -3.90 -14.49 -25.66
N GLU A 87 -4.34 -15.73 -25.89
CA GLU A 87 -5.07 -16.50 -24.89
C GLU A 87 -4.19 -16.96 -23.71
N GLU A 88 -2.93 -17.31 -23.97
CA GLU A 88 -1.95 -17.63 -22.94
C GLU A 88 -1.64 -16.40 -22.06
N ILE A 89 -1.37 -15.22 -22.67
CA ILE A 89 -1.15 -13.96 -21.96
C ILE A 89 -2.35 -13.62 -21.09
N GLN A 90 -3.58 -13.75 -21.64
CA GLN A 90 -4.79 -13.47 -20.88
C GLN A 90 -4.95 -14.38 -19.66
N ARG A 91 -4.77 -15.71 -19.83
CA ARG A 91 -4.86 -16.65 -18.71
C ARG A 91 -3.79 -16.39 -17.66
N THR A 92 -2.56 -16.09 -18.08
CA THR A 92 -1.46 -15.74 -17.17
C THR A 92 -1.77 -14.49 -16.38
N LEU A 93 -2.24 -13.42 -17.04
CA LEU A 93 -2.66 -12.17 -16.39
C LEU A 93 -3.82 -12.42 -15.41
N GLU A 94 -4.84 -13.14 -15.81
CA GLU A 94 -5.99 -13.46 -14.95
C GLU A 94 -5.55 -14.18 -13.68
N CYS A 95 -4.63 -15.15 -13.79
CA CYS A 95 -4.04 -15.86 -12.64
C CYS A 95 -3.17 -14.94 -11.79
N ALA A 96 -2.34 -14.11 -12.40
CA ALA A 96 -1.50 -13.15 -11.69
C ALA A 96 -2.33 -12.12 -10.92
N CYS A 97 -3.38 -11.59 -11.54
CA CYS A 97 -4.33 -10.68 -10.88
C CYS A 97 -5.04 -11.30 -9.67
N LEU A 98 -5.43 -12.58 -9.74
CA LEU A 98 -6.00 -13.27 -8.58
C LEU A 98 -4.97 -13.48 -7.47
N LEU A 99 -3.73 -13.82 -7.82
CA LEU A 99 -2.74 -14.33 -6.89
C LEU A 99 -1.72 -13.30 -6.40
N HIS A 100 -1.74 -12.04 -6.92
CA HIS A 100 -0.74 -11.02 -6.57
C HIS A 100 -0.65 -10.76 -5.07
N ASP A 101 -1.78 -10.80 -4.38
CA ASP A 101 -1.92 -10.52 -2.95
C ASP A 101 -1.95 -11.76 -2.04
N VAL A 102 -1.86 -12.99 -2.61
CA VAL A 102 -2.04 -14.23 -1.84
C VAL A 102 -1.01 -14.42 -0.72
N GLY A 103 0.16 -13.78 -0.85
CA GLY A 103 1.25 -13.82 0.13
C GLY A 103 1.13 -12.80 1.27
N HIS A 104 0.13 -11.92 1.26
CA HIS A 104 0.01 -10.93 2.32
C HIS A 104 -0.13 -11.54 3.72
N PRO A 105 0.71 -11.09 4.66
CA PRO A 105 0.59 -11.47 6.07
C PRO A 105 -0.61 -10.77 6.72
N PRO A 106 -0.99 -11.18 7.94
CA PRO A 106 -2.00 -10.49 8.74
C PRO A 106 -1.69 -9.00 8.88
N PHE A 107 -2.73 -8.15 8.75
CA PHE A 107 -2.61 -6.68 8.76
C PHE A 107 -1.80 -6.12 7.60
N SER A 108 -1.67 -6.87 6.51
CA SER A 108 -1.02 -6.41 5.27
C SER A 108 0.41 -5.88 5.54
N HIS A 109 0.78 -4.75 4.96
CA HIS A 109 2.14 -4.19 5.08
C HIS A 109 2.60 -3.90 6.52
N LEU A 110 1.70 -3.73 7.49
CA LEU A 110 2.09 -3.42 8.87
C LEU A 110 2.92 -4.51 9.53
N SER A 111 2.75 -5.75 9.11
CA SER A 111 3.43 -6.89 9.74
C SER A 111 4.54 -7.52 8.91
N GLU A 112 4.81 -7.01 7.71
CA GLU A 112 5.87 -7.54 6.85
C GLU A 112 7.25 -7.51 7.50
N GLY A 113 7.55 -6.47 8.28
CA GLY A 113 8.81 -6.35 9.00
C GLY A 113 9.07 -7.41 10.07
N PHE A 114 8.07 -8.24 10.42
CA PHE A 114 8.22 -9.38 11.33
C PHE A 114 8.54 -10.70 10.62
N LEU A 115 8.49 -10.72 9.28
CA LEU A 115 8.86 -11.89 8.49
C LEU A 115 10.38 -12.04 8.44
N ASP A 116 10.87 -13.27 8.67
CA ASP A 116 12.30 -13.57 8.56
C ASP A 116 12.72 -13.61 7.09
N GLU A 117 13.49 -12.61 6.66
CA GLU A 117 13.99 -12.51 5.29
C GLU A 117 14.91 -13.67 4.89
N GLY A 118 15.66 -14.26 5.84
CA GLY A 118 16.55 -15.38 5.56
C GLY A 118 15.74 -16.63 5.17
N ILE A 119 14.72 -16.96 5.98
CA ILE A 119 13.80 -18.06 5.69
C ILE A 119 13.07 -17.81 4.36
N LEU A 120 12.60 -16.61 4.12
CA LEU A 120 11.88 -16.27 2.89
C LEU A 120 12.77 -16.44 1.65
N ARG A 121 14.03 -16.00 1.72
CA ARG A 121 15.00 -16.17 0.63
C ARG A 121 15.34 -17.63 0.37
N GLU A 122 15.48 -18.47 1.41
CA GLU A 122 15.66 -19.91 1.26
C GLU A 122 14.46 -20.53 0.53
N ARG A 123 13.24 -20.20 0.95
CA ARG A 123 12.01 -20.68 0.30
C ARG A 123 11.96 -20.33 -1.19
N ILE A 124 12.29 -19.09 -1.56
CA ILE A 124 12.31 -18.65 -2.97
C ILE A 124 13.33 -19.46 -3.78
N VAL A 125 14.51 -19.75 -3.25
CA VAL A 125 15.51 -20.58 -3.93
C VAL A 125 14.97 -22.00 -4.15
N ASP A 126 14.32 -22.58 -3.15
CA ASP A 126 13.75 -23.94 -3.21
C ASP A 126 12.64 -24.08 -4.28
N THR A 127 11.92 -23.00 -4.61
CA THR A 127 10.92 -23.01 -5.68
C THR A 127 11.51 -23.20 -7.08
N GLY A 128 12.79 -22.92 -7.29
CA GLY A 128 13.45 -22.87 -8.60
C GLY A 128 13.17 -21.59 -9.40
N LEU A 129 12.51 -20.59 -8.79
CA LEU A 129 12.17 -19.33 -9.45
C LEU A 129 13.44 -18.53 -9.83
N VAL A 130 14.48 -18.55 -8.99
CA VAL A 130 15.77 -17.92 -9.28
C VAL A 130 16.36 -18.46 -10.58
N ASP A 131 16.38 -19.77 -10.75
CA ASP A 131 16.87 -20.41 -11.97
C ASP A 131 16.02 -20.08 -13.21
N ALA A 132 14.71 -19.89 -13.02
CA ALA A 132 13.82 -19.49 -14.11
C ALA A 132 14.12 -18.07 -14.60
N PHE A 133 14.34 -17.11 -13.67
CA PHE A 133 14.72 -15.74 -13.98
C PHE A 133 16.12 -15.66 -14.63
N ASP A 134 17.07 -16.41 -14.13
CA ASP A 134 18.42 -16.49 -14.72
C ASP A 134 18.39 -17.06 -16.15
N ARG A 135 17.60 -18.12 -16.42
CA ARG A 135 17.43 -18.67 -17.76
C ARG A 135 16.76 -17.71 -18.75
N ALA A 136 15.88 -16.84 -18.28
CA ALA A 136 15.26 -15.80 -19.09
C ALA A 136 16.15 -14.56 -19.31
N GLY A 137 17.31 -14.50 -18.65
CA GLY A 137 18.23 -13.35 -18.76
C GLY A 137 17.87 -12.16 -17.87
N VAL A 138 16.84 -12.27 -17.05
CA VAL A 138 16.39 -11.20 -16.10
C VAL A 138 17.34 -11.08 -14.91
N GLY A 139 17.88 -12.22 -14.47
CA GLY A 139 18.74 -12.28 -13.27
C GLY A 139 17.95 -12.11 -11.97
N GLY A 140 18.65 -12.06 -10.85
CA GLY A 140 18.06 -12.02 -9.52
C GLY A 140 17.66 -10.62 -9.01
N ALA A 141 17.70 -9.57 -9.82
CA ALA A 141 17.39 -8.21 -9.37
C ALA A 141 15.90 -8.06 -8.93
N PRO A 142 14.91 -8.56 -9.69
CA PRO A 142 13.50 -8.46 -9.28
C PRO A 142 13.23 -9.11 -7.93
N LEU A 143 13.78 -10.29 -7.69
CA LEU A 143 13.62 -11.03 -6.44
C LEU A 143 14.29 -10.35 -5.23
N ARG A 144 15.29 -9.47 -5.48
CA ARG A 144 15.92 -8.69 -4.41
C ARG A 144 15.17 -7.42 -4.05
N SER A 145 14.46 -6.83 -5.01
CA SER A 145 13.67 -5.60 -4.82
C SER A 145 12.23 -5.88 -4.40
N ALA A 146 11.75 -7.11 -4.59
CA ALA A 146 10.40 -7.52 -4.23
C ALA A 146 10.13 -7.37 -2.73
N SER A 147 8.91 -6.99 -2.42
CA SER A 147 8.41 -6.93 -1.04
C SER A 147 8.24 -8.33 -0.44
N PRO A 148 8.23 -8.47 0.90
CA PRO A 148 8.04 -9.77 1.55
C PRO A 148 6.76 -10.49 1.14
N HIS A 149 5.64 -9.79 0.96
CA HIS A 149 4.38 -10.41 0.54
C HIS A 149 4.42 -10.92 -0.91
N GLU A 150 5.08 -10.20 -1.83
CA GLU A 150 5.26 -10.64 -3.21
C GLU A 150 6.09 -11.94 -3.26
N LEU A 151 7.18 -12.00 -2.49
CA LEU A 151 8.00 -13.20 -2.39
C LEU A 151 7.21 -14.38 -1.79
N LEU A 152 6.44 -14.16 -0.71
CA LEU A 152 5.55 -15.18 -0.15
C LEU A 152 4.47 -15.61 -1.15
N GLY A 153 3.92 -14.66 -1.91
CA GLY A 153 2.99 -14.92 -3.00
C GLY A 153 3.61 -15.85 -4.03
N CYS A 154 4.85 -15.57 -4.48
CA CYS A 154 5.57 -16.42 -5.42
C CYS A 154 5.81 -17.83 -4.88
N VAL A 155 6.16 -17.98 -3.59
CA VAL A 155 6.29 -19.31 -2.97
C VAL A 155 4.96 -20.07 -3.04
N LEU A 156 3.84 -19.43 -2.65
CA LEU A 156 2.51 -20.05 -2.71
C LEU A 156 2.10 -20.38 -4.16
N VAL A 157 2.37 -19.48 -5.11
CA VAL A 157 2.08 -19.71 -6.54
C VAL A 157 2.76 -20.96 -7.06
N VAL A 158 4.02 -21.18 -6.71
CA VAL A 158 4.77 -22.34 -7.20
C VAL A 158 4.42 -23.61 -6.44
N GLU A 159 4.42 -23.57 -5.10
CA GLU A 159 4.26 -24.76 -4.25
C GLU A 159 2.80 -25.23 -4.15
N GLU A 160 1.86 -24.29 -4.03
CA GLU A 160 0.45 -24.62 -3.78
C GLU A 160 -0.39 -24.64 -5.06
N TYR A 161 -0.19 -23.66 -5.93
CA TYR A 161 -1.02 -23.47 -7.13
C TYR A 161 -0.38 -24.05 -8.40
N GLY A 162 0.90 -24.43 -8.36
CA GLY A 162 1.65 -24.80 -9.54
C GLY A 162 1.02 -25.94 -10.35
N GLU A 163 0.38 -26.94 -9.72
CA GLU A 163 -0.32 -28.02 -10.41
C GLU A 163 -1.62 -27.53 -11.08
N ALA A 164 -2.43 -26.75 -10.36
CA ALA A 164 -3.68 -26.19 -10.86
C ALA A 164 -3.45 -25.23 -12.02
N LEU A 165 -2.43 -24.36 -11.92
CA LEU A 165 -2.06 -23.42 -12.98
C LEU A 165 -1.62 -24.15 -14.25
N ARG A 166 -0.77 -25.17 -14.15
CA ARG A 166 -0.37 -25.98 -15.30
C ARG A 166 -1.54 -26.76 -15.92
N ALA A 167 -2.51 -27.21 -15.11
CA ALA A 167 -3.73 -27.82 -15.61
C ALA A 167 -4.63 -26.82 -16.35
N PHE A 168 -4.44 -25.52 -16.11
CA PHE A 168 -5.10 -24.41 -16.80
C PHE A 168 -4.25 -23.83 -17.95
N ASP A 169 -3.18 -24.54 -18.34
CA ASP A 169 -2.20 -24.12 -19.36
C ASP A 169 -1.50 -22.79 -19.04
N VAL A 170 -1.14 -22.57 -17.75
CA VAL A 170 -0.42 -21.39 -17.26
C VAL A 170 0.88 -21.82 -16.58
N ASP A 171 1.98 -21.16 -16.92
CA ASP A 171 3.28 -21.36 -16.25
C ASP A 171 3.30 -20.58 -14.91
N PRO A 172 3.45 -21.28 -13.76
CA PRO A 172 3.54 -20.62 -12.46
C PRO A 172 4.69 -19.61 -12.35
N PHE A 173 5.79 -19.82 -13.06
CA PHE A 173 6.92 -18.90 -13.04
C PHE A 173 6.61 -17.60 -13.80
N GLU A 174 5.83 -17.67 -14.89
CA GLU A 174 5.36 -16.50 -15.61
C GLU A 174 4.36 -15.70 -14.76
N VAL A 175 3.48 -16.38 -13.99
CA VAL A 175 2.60 -15.73 -13.00
C VAL A 175 3.41 -14.97 -11.96
N CYS A 176 4.44 -15.59 -11.36
CA CYS A 176 5.34 -14.91 -10.44
C CYS A 176 6.06 -13.72 -11.09
N ALA A 177 6.48 -13.88 -12.34
CA ALA A 177 7.12 -12.79 -13.07
C ALA A 177 6.19 -11.58 -13.26
N TYR A 178 4.91 -11.83 -13.64
CA TYR A 178 3.91 -10.76 -13.79
C TYR A 178 3.67 -10.01 -12.47
N VAL A 179 3.56 -10.75 -11.35
CA VAL A 179 3.44 -10.15 -10.01
C VAL A 179 4.62 -9.23 -9.70
N LEU A 180 5.82 -9.61 -10.16
CA LEU A 180 7.06 -8.85 -9.95
C LEU A 180 7.33 -7.79 -11.05
N GLY A 181 6.38 -7.56 -11.98
CA GLY A 181 6.49 -6.55 -13.04
C GLY A 181 7.31 -6.96 -14.26
N TYR A 182 7.52 -8.27 -14.46
CA TYR A 182 8.31 -8.82 -15.56
C TYR A 182 7.54 -9.86 -16.35
N SER A 183 8.02 -10.16 -17.57
CA SER A 183 7.57 -11.32 -18.33
C SER A 183 8.79 -12.12 -18.80
N LEU A 184 8.90 -13.36 -18.35
CA LEU A 184 9.98 -14.27 -18.76
C LEU A 184 9.86 -14.64 -20.25
N ALA A 185 8.63 -14.69 -20.77
CA ALA A 185 8.37 -14.96 -22.18
C ALA A 185 8.89 -13.79 -23.04
N TYR A 186 8.55 -12.55 -22.70
CA TYR A 186 9.03 -11.36 -23.39
C TYR A 186 10.57 -11.27 -23.40
N GLU A 187 11.20 -11.50 -22.25
CA GLU A 187 12.67 -11.46 -22.13
C GLU A 187 13.36 -12.56 -22.98
N ARG A 188 12.68 -13.67 -23.26
CA ARG A 188 13.14 -14.71 -24.19
C ARG A 188 12.92 -14.38 -25.67
N GLY A 189 12.28 -13.23 -25.97
CA GLY A 189 12.02 -12.74 -27.32
C GLY A 189 10.66 -13.16 -27.91
N GLU A 190 9.73 -13.60 -27.04
CA GLU A 190 8.34 -13.80 -27.43
C GLU A 190 7.65 -12.45 -27.72
N PRO A 191 6.45 -12.42 -28.31
CA PRO A 191 5.77 -11.18 -28.70
C PRO A 191 5.64 -10.13 -27.58
N TRP A 192 5.77 -8.85 -27.94
CA TRP A 192 5.77 -7.72 -27.01
C TRP A 192 4.52 -7.64 -26.12
N GLN A 193 3.43 -8.25 -26.55
CA GLN A 193 2.18 -8.33 -25.77
C GLN A 193 2.34 -9.04 -24.44
N TYR A 194 3.31 -9.95 -24.30
CA TYR A 194 3.64 -10.56 -23.00
C TYR A 194 4.13 -9.51 -21.99
N GLY A 195 4.96 -8.57 -22.44
CA GLY A 195 5.40 -7.45 -21.58
C GLY A 195 4.24 -6.54 -21.15
N VAL A 196 3.28 -6.29 -22.05
CA VAL A 196 2.06 -5.52 -21.71
C VAL A 196 1.22 -6.24 -20.66
N GLY A 197 1.12 -7.58 -20.73
CA GLY A 197 0.45 -8.38 -19.69
C GLY A 197 1.03 -8.13 -18.30
N ALA A 198 2.35 -8.11 -18.16
CA ALA A 198 3.01 -7.78 -16.89
C ALA A 198 2.77 -6.33 -16.46
N GLN A 199 2.83 -5.37 -17.38
CA GLN A 199 2.60 -3.94 -17.11
C GLN A 199 1.18 -3.63 -16.64
N LEU A 200 0.17 -4.43 -17.05
CA LEU A 200 -1.19 -4.28 -16.56
C LEU A 200 -1.31 -4.50 -15.04
N LEU A 201 -0.42 -5.28 -14.46
CA LEU A 201 -0.40 -5.55 -13.02
C LEU A 201 0.68 -4.74 -12.28
N HIS A 202 1.68 -4.22 -12.99
CA HIS A 202 2.81 -3.51 -12.39
C HIS A 202 3.25 -2.33 -13.25
N SER A 203 2.55 -1.21 -13.13
CA SER A 203 2.87 0.05 -13.81
C SER A 203 2.22 1.23 -13.07
N PRO A 204 2.53 2.49 -13.41
CA PRO A 204 1.88 3.65 -12.81
C PRO A 204 0.36 3.70 -12.97
N ILE A 205 -0.17 2.98 -13.97
CA ILE A 205 -1.59 2.89 -14.31
C ILE A 205 -2.11 1.45 -14.25
N ASP A 206 -1.56 0.62 -13.37
CA ASP A 206 -1.97 -0.78 -13.23
C ASP A 206 -3.40 -0.96 -12.69
N VAL A 207 -3.92 -2.16 -12.88
CA VAL A 207 -5.27 -2.51 -12.47
C VAL A 207 -5.40 -2.74 -10.97
N ASP A 208 -4.30 -3.02 -10.28
CA ASP A 208 -4.24 -3.11 -8.82
C ASP A 208 -4.59 -1.76 -8.19
N ARG A 209 -3.87 -0.69 -8.59
CA ARG A 209 -4.13 0.68 -8.14
C ARG A 209 -5.54 1.14 -8.49
N LEU A 210 -6.02 0.77 -9.68
CA LEU A 210 -7.35 1.14 -10.14
C LEU A 210 -8.44 0.50 -9.25
N ASP A 211 -8.27 -0.75 -8.83
CA ASP A 211 -9.21 -1.41 -7.91
C ASP A 211 -9.13 -0.79 -6.52
N TYR A 212 -7.96 -0.78 -5.86
CA TYR A 212 -7.91 -0.37 -4.46
C TYR A 212 -8.34 1.09 -4.26
N ILE A 213 -7.99 2.01 -5.16
CA ILE A 213 -8.43 3.42 -5.06
C ILE A 213 -9.95 3.50 -5.12
N THR A 214 -10.58 2.77 -6.02
CA THR A 214 -12.04 2.74 -6.17
C THR A 214 -12.71 2.07 -4.99
N ARG A 215 -12.20 0.91 -4.60
CA ARG A 215 -12.71 0.09 -3.49
C ARG A 215 -12.57 0.79 -2.15
N ASP A 216 -11.41 1.30 -1.83
CA ASP A 216 -11.14 1.99 -0.56
C ASP A 216 -12.05 3.22 -0.42
N ASN A 217 -12.19 4.02 -1.49
CA ASN A 217 -13.10 5.16 -1.48
C ASN A 217 -14.56 4.74 -1.20
N GLN A 218 -15.02 3.68 -1.84
CA GLN A 218 -16.40 3.19 -1.66
C GLN A 218 -16.60 2.59 -0.28
N MET A 219 -15.70 1.73 0.17
CA MET A 219 -15.83 0.99 1.42
C MET A 219 -15.61 1.86 2.65
N THR A 220 -14.72 2.84 2.59
CA THR A 220 -14.54 3.82 3.68
C THR A 220 -15.68 4.83 3.75
N GLY A 221 -16.41 5.03 2.65
CA GLY A 221 -17.42 6.06 2.52
C GLY A 221 -16.83 7.48 2.52
N ALA A 222 -15.54 7.61 2.19
CA ALA A 222 -14.85 8.91 2.18
C ALA A 222 -15.45 9.89 1.17
N GLY A 223 -15.98 9.36 0.04
CA GLY A 223 -16.65 10.17 -0.98
C GLY A 223 -15.74 11.18 -1.68
N VAL A 224 -14.43 10.90 -1.68
CA VAL A 224 -13.40 11.80 -2.24
C VAL A 224 -13.12 11.53 -3.72
N LEU A 225 -13.53 10.37 -4.22
CA LEU A 225 -13.29 9.94 -5.58
C LEU A 225 -14.55 10.09 -6.44
N SER A 226 -14.40 10.74 -7.59
CA SER A 226 -15.43 10.81 -8.61
C SER A 226 -14.77 10.75 -9.98
N PHE A 227 -14.28 9.54 -10.36
CA PHE A 227 -13.83 9.31 -11.74
C PHE A 227 -14.57 8.10 -12.33
N ASP A 228 -14.65 8.10 -13.64
CA ASP A 228 -15.32 7.08 -14.42
C ASP A 228 -14.33 5.94 -14.70
N VAL A 229 -14.45 4.85 -13.93
CA VAL A 229 -13.59 3.65 -14.05
C VAL A 229 -13.75 3.02 -15.43
N ASP A 230 -14.98 2.91 -15.95
CA ASP A 230 -15.24 2.31 -17.27
C ASP A 230 -14.56 3.12 -18.37
N ARG A 231 -14.60 4.46 -18.27
CA ARG A 231 -13.89 5.34 -19.18
C ARG A 231 -12.37 5.19 -19.10
N MET A 232 -11.82 4.93 -17.91
CA MET A 232 -10.39 4.65 -17.75
C MET A 232 -10.04 3.32 -18.41
N VAL A 233 -10.82 2.28 -18.14
CA VAL A 233 -10.67 0.94 -18.75
C VAL A 233 -10.74 1.00 -20.28
N ASP A 234 -11.65 1.79 -20.84
CA ASP A 234 -11.77 1.99 -22.30
C ASP A 234 -10.63 2.81 -22.91
N ALA A 235 -9.87 3.52 -22.10
CA ALA A 235 -8.77 4.34 -22.56
C ALA A 235 -7.44 3.59 -22.69
N TYR A 236 -7.32 2.40 -22.16
CA TYR A 236 -6.11 1.61 -22.31
C TYR A 236 -5.82 1.26 -23.77
N THR A 237 -4.57 1.39 -24.12
CA THR A 237 -3.99 0.97 -25.40
C THR A 237 -2.56 0.50 -25.16
N ALA A 238 -1.86 0.09 -26.20
CA ALA A 238 -0.48 -0.33 -26.06
C ALA A 238 0.32 0.00 -27.33
N HIS A 239 1.62 0.15 -27.20
CA HIS A 239 2.54 0.44 -28.30
C HIS A 239 3.76 -0.52 -28.21
N PRO A 240 4.28 -1.06 -29.34
CA PRO A 240 5.39 -2.00 -29.31
C PRO A 240 6.67 -1.49 -28.64
N GLU A 241 6.94 -0.19 -28.71
CA GLU A 241 8.15 0.43 -28.17
C GLU A 241 7.96 0.91 -26.72
N GLU A 242 6.73 1.35 -26.36
CA GLU A 242 6.42 1.96 -25.06
C GLU A 242 5.67 0.99 -24.13
N GLY A 243 5.15 -0.12 -24.67
CA GLY A 243 4.31 -1.05 -23.92
C GLY A 243 2.91 -0.52 -23.66
N LEU A 244 2.43 -0.65 -22.41
CA LEU A 244 1.12 -0.19 -21.98
C LEU A 244 1.03 1.32 -22.04
N ALA A 245 -0.05 1.85 -22.60
CA ALA A 245 -0.28 3.27 -22.74
C ALA A 245 -1.77 3.62 -22.56
N LEU A 246 -2.10 4.89 -22.51
CA LEU A 246 -3.48 5.38 -22.54
C LEU A 246 -3.72 6.22 -23.80
N THR A 247 -4.94 6.20 -24.30
CA THR A 247 -5.35 7.10 -25.37
C THR A 247 -5.58 8.52 -24.84
N GLU A 248 -5.56 9.53 -25.71
CA GLU A 248 -5.85 10.93 -25.35
C GLU A 248 -7.19 11.13 -24.62
N LYS A 249 -8.12 10.18 -24.77
CA LYS A 249 -9.42 10.20 -24.07
C LYS A 249 -9.29 10.10 -22.55
N ALA A 250 -8.17 9.53 -22.08
CA ALA A 250 -7.89 9.38 -20.67
C ALA A 250 -7.50 10.70 -19.98
N LEU A 251 -7.02 11.72 -20.71
CA LEU A 251 -6.43 12.92 -20.12
C LEU A 251 -7.31 13.58 -19.03
N SER A 252 -8.63 13.68 -19.26
CA SER A 252 -9.53 14.22 -18.23
C SER A 252 -9.79 13.25 -17.09
N THR A 253 -9.76 11.96 -17.35
CA THR A 253 -10.01 10.91 -16.35
C THR A 253 -8.80 10.70 -15.46
N ILE A 254 -7.58 10.76 -16.01
CA ILE A 254 -6.33 10.72 -15.26
C ILE A 254 -6.29 11.82 -14.19
N GLY A 255 -6.70 13.06 -14.55
CA GLY A 255 -6.73 14.15 -13.59
C GLY A 255 -7.60 13.85 -12.38
N ASN A 256 -8.80 13.38 -12.63
CA ASN A 256 -9.73 13.01 -11.57
C ASN A 256 -9.23 11.80 -10.76
N TYR A 257 -8.57 10.82 -11.41
CA TYR A 257 -7.95 9.67 -10.77
C TYR A 257 -6.85 10.12 -9.80
N LEU A 258 -5.95 10.99 -10.23
CA LEU A 258 -4.85 11.50 -9.42
C LEU A 258 -5.34 12.35 -8.25
N GLU A 259 -6.28 13.27 -8.50
CA GLU A 259 -6.91 14.06 -7.44
C GLU A 259 -7.64 13.16 -6.42
N GLY A 260 -8.34 12.14 -6.90
CA GLY A 260 -9.00 11.17 -6.04
C GLY A 260 -8.04 10.35 -5.21
N ARG A 261 -6.92 9.88 -5.79
CA ARG A 261 -5.86 9.15 -5.08
C ARG A 261 -5.26 10.01 -3.97
N ILE A 262 -4.88 11.25 -4.28
CA ILE A 262 -4.36 12.18 -3.28
C ILE A 262 -5.37 12.39 -2.15
N ALA A 263 -6.62 12.66 -2.50
CA ALA A 263 -7.66 12.88 -1.50
C ALA A 263 -7.90 11.64 -0.63
N LEU A 264 -7.87 10.43 -1.19
CA LEU A 264 -7.97 9.17 -0.45
C LEU A 264 -6.80 9.02 0.55
N TYR A 265 -5.57 9.28 0.09
CA TYR A 265 -4.41 9.26 0.97
C TYR A 265 -4.53 10.26 2.10
N MET A 266 -4.82 11.52 1.82
CA MET A 266 -4.94 12.58 2.83
C MET A 266 -6.07 12.34 3.84
N TRP A 267 -7.22 11.88 3.36
CA TRP A 267 -8.42 11.75 4.20
C TRP A 267 -8.54 10.39 4.90
N VAL A 268 -8.03 9.33 4.32
CA VAL A 268 -8.20 7.97 4.85
C VAL A 268 -6.89 7.44 5.42
N THR A 269 -5.88 7.19 4.59
CA THR A 269 -4.65 6.52 5.05
C THR A 269 -3.82 7.41 5.96
N GLN A 270 -3.71 8.70 5.65
CA GLN A 270 -3.01 9.71 6.45
C GLN A 270 -3.92 10.43 7.46
N HIS A 271 -5.14 9.96 7.66
CA HIS A 271 -5.97 10.52 8.73
C HIS A 271 -5.32 10.23 10.09
N HIS A 272 -5.02 11.27 10.87
CA HIS A 272 -4.25 11.19 12.12
C HIS A 272 -4.69 10.07 13.08
N LYS A 273 -5.97 9.70 13.13
CA LYS A 273 -6.45 8.59 13.97
C LYS A 273 -6.21 7.23 13.31
N ALA A 274 -6.23 7.13 11.97
CA ALA A 274 -5.89 5.91 11.26
C ALA A 274 -4.38 5.62 11.39
N VAL A 275 -3.56 6.64 11.19
CA VAL A 275 -2.11 6.59 11.42
C VAL A 275 -1.82 6.11 12.85
N TYR A 276 -2.47 6.70 13.86
CA TYR A 276 -2.31 6.25 15.25
C TYR A 276 -2.73 4.79 15.46
N ALA A 277 -3.88 4.38 14.92
CA ALA A 277 -4.38 3.02 15.09
C ALA A 277 -3.43 1.97 14.48
N ASN A 278 -2.90 2.25 13.28
CA ASN A 278 -1.94 1.41 12.59
C ASN A 278 -0.61 1.35 13.35
N ARG A 279 -0.09 2.49 13.81
CA ARG A 279 1.13 2.54 14.63
C ARG A 279 0.97 1.79 15.94
N LEU A 280 -0.16 1.97 16.64
CA LEU A 280 -0.44 1.23 17.87
C LEU A 280 -0.46 -0.29 17.64
N LEU A 281 -1.02 -0.73 16.52
CA LEU A 281 -1.02 -2.14 16.16
C LEU A 281 0.39 -2.65 15.88
N GLN A 282 1.21 -1.90 15.15
CA GLN A 282 2.60 -2.24 14.88
C GLN A 282 3.43 -2.34 16.16
N GLU A 283 3.28 -1.39 17.07
CA GLU A 283 3.94 -1.42 18.37
C GLU A 283 3.45 -2.60 19.25
N LEU A 284 2.17 -2.95 19.16
CA LEU A 284 1.62 -4.14 19.82
C LEU A 284 2.28 -5.43 19.34
N LEU A 285 2.53 -5.56 18.04
CA LEU A 285 3.22 -6.71 17.47
C LEU A 285 4.66 -6.78 17.96
N GLY A 286 5.40 -5.66 17.98
CA GLY A 286 6.77 -5.60 18.51
C GLY A 286 6.83 -5.89 20.00
N GLU A 287 5.88 -5.38 20.79
CA GLU A 287 5.82 -5.63 22.22
C GLU A 287 5.45 -7.08 22.54
N TYR A 288 4.61 -7.72 21.71
CA TYR A 288 4.35 -9.16 21.78
C TYR A 288 5.64 -9.96 21.64
N GLU A 289 6.42 -9.69 20.59
CA GLU A 289 7.70 -10.37 20.35
C GLU A 289 8.67 -10.14 21.52
N ARG A 290 8.75 -8.93 22.03
CA ARG A 290 9.62 -8.59 23.17
C ARG A 290 9.25 -9.36 24.45
N VAL A 291 7.95 -9.55 24.71
CA VAL A 291 7.46 -10.18 25.96
C VAL A 291 7.47 -11.70 25.87
N THR A 292 7.11 -12.25 24.71
CA THR A 292 7.00 -13.71 24.52
C THR A 292 8.29 -14.35 24.00
N GLY A 293 9.15 -13.59 23.32
CA GLY A 293 10.31 -14.10 22.59
C GLY A 293 9.95 -14.79 21.27
N GLU A 294 8.69 -14.70 20.82
CA GLU A 294 8.19 -15.30 19.60
C GLU A 294 7.70 -14.23 18.63
N SER A 295 8.00 -14.36 17.32
CA SER A 295 7.43 -13.46 16.34
C SER A 295 5.91 -13.65 16.22
N PRO A 296 5.14 -12.55 16.23
CA PRO A 296 3.67 -12.62 16.07
C PRO A 296 3.26 -13.10 14.66
N VAL A 297 4.12 -12.90 13.66
CA VAL A 297 3.90 -13.24 12.25
C VAL A 297 5.14 -13.93 11.69
N THR A 298 4.98 -15.13 11.14
CA THR A 298 6.09 -15.93 10.63
C THR A 298 5.82 -16.37 9.19
N VAL A 299 6.89 -16.63 8.42
CA VAL A 299 6.81 -17.17 7.05
C VAL A 299 5.99 -18.47 7.04
N ASP A 300 6.33 -19.43 7.88
CA ASP A 300 5.61 -20.70 7.97
C ASP A 300 4.15 -20.52 8.42
N GLY A 301 3.86 -19.52 9.27
CA GLY A 301 2.50 -19.19 9.69
C GLY A 301 1.61 -18.75 8.51
N VAL A 302 2.14 -17.93 7.61
CA VAL A 302 1.45 -17.52 6.40
C VAL A 302 1.30 -18.70 5.44
N LEU A 303 2.39 -19.43 5.19
CA LEU A 303 2.41 -20.60 4.31
C LEU A 303 1.52 -21.75 4.83
N SER A 304 1.35 -21.90 6.16
CA SER A 304 0.42 -22.88 6.77
C SER A 304 -1.06 -22.60 6.52
N ARG A 305 -1.38 -21.40 6.02
CA ARG A 305 -2.74 -20.98 5.64
C ARG A 305 -3.68 -20.71 6.82
N GLU A 306 -3.13 -20.65 8.03
CA GLU A 306 -3.92 -20.49 9.27
C GLU A 306 -3.71 -19.11 9.92
N LEU A 307 -2.67 -18.37 9.51
CA LEU A 307 -2.33 -17.09 10.08
C LEU A 307 -3.06 -15.95 9.33
N ASP A 308 -4.03 -15.36 10.00
CA ASP A 308 -4.80 -14.19 9.56
C ASP A 308 -4.87 -13.14 10.68
N ASP A 309 -5.55 -12.01 10.42
CA ASP A 309 -5.73 -10.92 11.40
C ASP A 309 -6.33 -11.42 12.72
N ASN A 310 -7.30 -12.34 12.65
CA ASN A 310 -8.00 -12.81 13.84
C ASN A 310 -7.10 -13.74 14.67
N ALA A 311 -6.32 -14.60 14.01
CA ALA A 311 -5.37 -15.48 14.69
C ALA A 311 -4.32 -14.66 15.45
N VAL A 312 -3.78 -13.61 14.86
CA VAL A 312 -2.81 -12.72 15.52
C VAL A 312 -3.47 -11.92 16.65
N LEU A 313 -4.68 -11.37 16.45
CA LEU A 313 -5.41 -10.68 17.52
C LEU A 313 -5.68 -11.59 18.71
N GLU A 314 -5.92 -12.87 18.48
CA GLU A 314 -6.11 -13.85 19.56
C GLU A 314 -4.80 -14.13 20.30
N ARG A 315 -3.66 -14.26 19.60
CA ARG A 315 -2.33 -14.36 20.21
C ARG A 315 -2.05 -13.15 21.12
N LEU A 316 -2.27 -11.94 20.60
CA LEU A 316 -2.13 -10.69 21.36
C LEU A 316 -3.03 -10.67 22.62
N ARG A 317 -4.28 -11.15 22.48
CA ARG A 317 -5.24 -11.23 23.59
C ARG A 317 -4.78 -12.17 24.69
N ILE A 318 -4.26 -13.33 24.33
CA ILE A 318 -3.76 -14.33 25.27
C ILE A 318 -2.53 -13.78 25.99
N ALA A 319 -1.54 -13.31 25.25
CA ALA A 319 -0.31 -12.75 25.82
C ALA A 319 -0.58 -11.55 26.75
N ALA A 320 -1.49 -10.65 26.37
CA ALA A 320 -1.89 -9.52 27.22
C ALA A 320 -2.53 -9.96 28.56
N ARG A 321 -3.20 -11.11 28.59
CA ARG A 321 -3.77 -11.67 29.83
C ARG A 321 -2.71 -12.36 30.68
N GLU A 322 -1.80 -13.10 30.07
CA GLU A 322 -0.71 -13.80 30.76
C GLU A 322 0.30 -12.83 31.37
N HIS A 323 0.47 -11.66 30.72
CA HIS A 323 1.37 -10.59 31.16
C HIS A 323 0.61 -9.32 31.55
N SER A 324 -0.37 -9.44 32.44
CA SER A 324 -1.35 -8.40 32.79
C SER A 324 -0.76 -7.05 33.25
N ASP A 325 0.43 -7.07 33.85
CA ASP A 325 1.12 -5.87 34.35
C ASP A 325 2.12 -5.28 33.33
N SER A 326 2.11 -5.77 32.06
CA SER A 326 3.03 -5.36 31.02
C SER A 326 2.52 -4.18 30.20
N THR A 327 3.43 -3.53 29.47
CA THR A 327 3.11 -2.54 28.45
C THR A 327 2.21 -3.14 27.36
N LEU A 328 2.42 -4.41 27.00
CA LEU A 328 1.58 -5.16 26.05
C LEU A 328 0.10 -5.14 26.48
N ALA A 329 -0.19 -5.44 27.74
CA ALA A 329 -1.57 -5.46 28.25
C ALA A 329 -2.22 -4.06 28.17
N SER A 330 -1.47 -3.02 28.54
CA SER A 330 -1.93 -1.63 28.47
C SER A 330 -2.21 -1.19 27.03
N MET A 331 -1.30 -1.50 26.11
CA MET A 331 -1.46 -1.18 24.67
C MET A 331 -2.62 -1.96 24.04
N TYR A 332 -2.73 -3.26 24.36
CA TYR A 332 -3.84 -4.09 23.88
C TYR A 332 -5.19 -3.55 24.34
N ASP A 333 -5.33 -3.16 25.60
CA ASP A 333 -6.55 -2.58 26.15
C ASP A 333 -6.86 -1.21 25.52
N ARG A 334 -5.83 -0.41 25.23
CA ARG A 334 -5.94 0.85 24.49
C ARG A 334 -6.44 0.62 23.06
N PHE A 335 -5.87 -0.36 22.35
CA PHE A 335 -6.27 -0.73 20.99
C PHE A 335 -7.70 -1.25 20.95
N ARG A 336 -8.03 -2.22 21.77
CA ARG A 336 -9.37 -2.83 21.86
C ARG A 336 -10.47 -1.85 22.31
N GLY A 337 -10.12 -0.95 23.22
CA GLY A 337 -11.01 0.09 23.71
C GLY A 337 -11.07 1.33 22.82
N ARG A 338 -10.29 1.37 21.71
CA ARG A 338 -10.17 2.52 20.81
C ARG A 338 -9.85 3.82 21.57
N ARG A 339 -9.00 3.74 22.59
CA ARG A 339 -8.60 4.90 23.41
C ARG A 339 -7.39 5.58 22.75
N PHE A 340 -7.67 6.40 21.72
CA PHE A 340 -6.66 7.09 20.93
C PHE A 340 -6.46 8.52 21.42
N PRO A 341 -5.22 8.93 21.73
CA PRO A 341 -4.92 10.28 22.19
C PRO A 341 -5.21 11.32 21.10
N ALA A 342 -5.27 12.57 21.51
CA ALA A 342 -5.35 13.69 20.58
C ALA A 342 -3.96 14.01 20.03
N THR A 343 -3.88 14.28 18.71
CA THR A 343 -2.65 14.83 18.14
C THR A 343 -2.46 16.29 18.50
N CYS A 344 -1.21 16.76 18.58
CA CYS A 344 -0.88 18.15 18.85
C CYS A 344 -1.45 19.10 17.79
N TRP A 345 -1.46 18.71 16.54
CA TRP A 345 -2.07 19.40 15.39
C TRP A 345 -2.61 18.40 14.39
N LYS A 346 -3.49 18.84 13.49
CA LYS A 346 -4.12 17.99 12.47
C LYS A 346 -3.76 18.40 11.04
N HIS A 347 -3.29 19.63 10.86
CA HIS A 347 -2.94 20.21 9.56
C HIS A 347 -1.99 21.40 9.76
N ARG A 348 -1.34 21.82 8.68
CA ARG A 348 -0.31 22.87 8.69
C ARG A 348 -0.79 24.19 9.28
N ILE A 349 -2.02 24.63 8.98
CA ILE A 349 -2.59 25.86 9.56
C ILE A 349 -2.67 25.75 11.08
N ALA A 350 -3.09 24.60 11.61
CA ALA A 350 -3.16 24.42 13.07
C ALA A 350 -1.77 24.32 13.72
N LEU A 351 -0.75 23.87 12.99
CA LEU A 351 0.64 23.92 13.42
C LEU A 351 1.13 25.37 13.45
N ALA A 352 0.95 26.12 12.34
CA ALA A 352 1.31 27.53 12.22
C ALA A 352 0.74 28.39 13.37
N ASP A 353 -0.55 28.23 13.62
CA ASP A 353 -1.28 28.94 14.66
C ASP A 353 -0.75 28.65 16.09
N ARG A 354 -0.28 27.42 16.30
CA ARG A 354 0.22 26.95 17.61
C ARG A 354 1.68 27.22 17.87
N ILE A 355 2.49 27.30 16.83
CA ILE A 355 3.93 27.55 16.92
C ILE A 355 4.25 29.03 16.73
N GLY A 356 3.54 29.71 15.81
CA GLY A 356 3.76 31.12 15.48
C GLY A 356 2.98 32.11 16.38
N GLY A 357 1.82 31.74 16.90
CA GLY A 357 0.97 32.53 17.77
C GLY A 357 1.11 32.15 19.23
N GLY A 358 1.00 33.13 20.13
CA GLY A 358 1.06 32.90 21.58
C GLY A 358 0.09 31.84 22.06
N LEU A 359 0.56 30.91 22.89
CA LEU A 359 -0.21 29.84 23.51
C LEU A 359 -1.28 30.31 24.51
N ASP A 360 -1.29 31.60 24.81
CA ASP A 360 -2.23 32.25 25.70
C ASP A 360 -3.14 33.18 24.90
N GLY A 361 -4.45 32.97 25.00
CA GLY A 361 -5.49 33.79 24.37
C GLY A 361 -5.60 35.20 24.94
N ASP A 362 -4.52 35.82 25.38
CA ASP A 362 -4.42 37.23 25.72
C ASP A 362 -3.81 37.99 24.53
N ALA A 363 -4.69 38.41 23.65
CA ALA A 363 -4.40 39.40 22.63
C ALA A 363 -4.07 40.76 23.30
N GLY A 364 -2.80 41.08 23.36
CA GLY A 364 -2.40 42.43 23.86
C GLY A 364 -0.91 42.55 24.17
N GLY A 365 -0.06 42.37 23.16
CA GLY A 365 1.36 42.69 23.28
C GLY A 365 1.98 42.90 21.90
N ASP A 366 2.20 44.14 21.54
CA ASP A 366 2.97 44.57 20.36
C ASP A 366 4.48 44.25 20.52
N ASP A 367 4.85 42.99 20.58
CA ASP A 367 6.25 42.53 20.43
C ASP A 367 6.35 41.38 19.46
N ALA A 368 5.98 41.64 18.20
CA ALA A 368 6.16 40.75 17.06
C ALA A 368 7.55 40.93 16.41
N SER A 369 8.63 40.86 17.19
CA SER A 369 9.99 41.05 16.68
C SER A 369 10.98 39.94 17.07
N ASP A 370 10.52 38.81 17.61
CA ASP A 370 11.38 37.64 17.80
C ASP A 370 11.04 36.61 16.73
N GLY A 371 11.99 36.36 15.82
CA GLY A 371 11.95 35.62 14.56
C GLY A 371 10.78 34.62 14.40
N ALA A 372 9.89 34.90 13.46
CA ALA A 372 8.85 33.95 13.08
C ALA A 372 9.52 32.61 12.74
N LEU A 373 9.20 31.55 13.51
CA LEU A 373 9.69 30.21 13.26
C LEU A 373 9.25 29.80 11.86
N ASP A 374 10.21 29.40 11.02
CA ASP A 374 9.90 28.80 9.73
C ASP A 374 9.22 27.44 9.94
N LEU A 375 8.04 27.30 9.37
CA LEU A 375 7.24 26.09 9.53
C LEU A 375 7.79 24.90 8.77
N ASP A 376 8.46 25.16 7.65
CA ASP A 376 9.08 24.14 6.84
C ASP A 376 10.31 23.57 7.54
N ASP A 377 11.14 24.47 8.10
CA ASP A 377 12.30 24.07 8.90
C ASP A 377 11.88 23.28 10.16
N PHE A 378 10.79 23.69 10.82
CA PHE A 378 10.26 22.96 11.98
C PHE A 378 9.70 21.58 11.60
N ALA A 379 8.99 21.48 10.48
CA ALA A 379 8.45 20.22 9.97
C ALA A 379 9.60 19.28 9.56
N ALA A 380 10.61 19.80 8.85
CA ALA A 380 11.81 19.05 8.49
C ALA A 380 12.54 18.53 9.73
N TRP A 381 12.75 19.39 10.73
CA TRP A 381 13.37 19.00 12.01
C TRP A 381 12.62 17.87 12.72
N LEU A 382 11.28 17.93 12.74
CA LEU A 382 10.47 16.84 13.32
C LEU A 382 10.60 15.53 12.52
N THR A 383 10.68 15.65 11.20
CA THR A 383 10.78 14.49 10.28
C THR A 383 12.14 13.82 10.40
N GLU A 384 13.21 14.61 10.45
CA GLU A 384 14.60 14.14 10.56
C GLU A 384 15.00 13.74 11.98
N GLY A 385 14.20 14.13 12.97
CA GLY A 385 14.43 13.82 14.38
C GLY A 385 14.37 12.32 14.67
N ASP A 386 15.18 11.89 15.62
CA ASP A 386 15.22 10.51 16.13
C ASP A 386 14.36 10.34 17.40
N ASP A 387 14.38 9.16 18.00
CA ASP A 387 13.68 8.81 19.24
C ASP A 387 14.05 9.68 20.46
N ARG A 388 15.04 10.59 20.33
CA ARG A 388 15.37 11.53 21.40
C ARG A 388 14.26 12.53 21.62
N LEU A 389 13.50 12.90 20.58
CA LEU A 389 12.38 13.82 20.70
C LEU A 389 11.23 13.21 21.48
N GLU A 390 10.91 11.95 21.27
CA GLU A 390 9.90 11.23 22.05
C GLU A 390 10.33 11.09 23.52
N ARG A 391 11.59 10.78 23.78
CA ARG A 391 12.15 10.74 25.16
C ARG A 391 12.11 12.10 25.83
N LEU A 392 12.52 13.16 25.11
CA LEU A 392 12.45 14.54 25.61
C LEU A 392 11.02 14.95 26.00
N LEU A 393 10.05 14.60 25.14
CA LEU A 393 8.64 14.85 25.42
C LEU A 393 8.14 14.03 26.61
N ALA A 394 8.45 12.76 26.68
CA ALA A 394 8.03 11.86 27.73
C ALA A 394 8.53 12.35 29.11
N ASP A 395 9.83 12.68 29.21
CA ASP A 395 10.43 13.26 30.41
C ASP A 395 9.80 14.59 30.78
N ALA A 396 9.63 15.48 29.80
CA ALA A 396 9.02 16.80 30.04
C ALA A 396 7.54 16.72 30.44
N LEU A 397 6.82 15.70 30.00
CA LEU A 397 5.40 15.48 30.32
C LEU A 397 5.18 14.63 31.56
N ASP A 398 6.22 13.96 32.06
CA ASP A 398 6.17 12.98 33.16
C ASP A 398 5.26 11.79 32.81
N VAL A 399 5.49 11.19 31.62
CA VAL A 399 4.75 10.04 31.10
C VAL A 399 5.71 9.00 30.53
N PRO A 400 5.30 7.73 30.44
CA PRO A 400 6.10 6.71 29.76
C PRO A 400 6.34 7.04 28.29
N VAL A 401 7.52 6.70 27.73
CA VAL A 401 7.89 6.98 26.34
C VAL A 401 6.88 6.39 25.36
N HIS A 402 6.35 5.19 25.61
CA HIS A 402 5.37 4.54 24.76
C HIS A 402 3.99 5.25 24.69
N GLU A 403 3.79 6.32 25.46
CA GLU A 403 2.60 7.18 25.38
C GLU A 403 2.81 8.41 24.51
N VAL A 404 4.03 8.62 24.02
CA VAL A 404 4.40 9.77 23.17
C VAL A 404 4.89 9.22 21.84
N TRP A 405 4.28 9.65 20.74
CA TRP A 405 4.70 9.25 19.40
C TRP A 405 4.79 10.45 18.47
N ILE A 406 5.87 10.51 17.72
CA ILE A 406 6.02 11.38 16.57
C ILE A 406 5.96 10.50 15.34
N ASP A 407 4.89 10.63 14.56
CA ASP A 407 4.74 9.87 13.33
C ASP A 407 5.49 10.57 12.21
N ARG A 408 6.53 9.91 11.71
CA ARG A 408 7.39 10.35 10.61
C ARG A 408 7.13 9.56 9.33
N SER A 409 6.20 8.59 9.38
CA SER A 409 5.86 7.72 8.27
C SER A 409 4.93 8.42 7.28
N TYR A 410 5.48 9.25 6.43
CA TYR A 410 4.75 9.79 5.30
C TYR A 410 4.97 8.92 4.06
N VAL A 411 3.87 8.52 3.45
CA VAL A 411 3.89 7.88 2.14
C VAL A 411 3.21 8.85 1.16
N PRO A 412 3.92 9.36 0.15
CA PRO A 412 3.31 10.20 -0.86
C PRO A 412 2.22 9.42 -1.60
N ALA A 413 1.17 10.12 -2.00
CA ALA A 413 0.09 9.50 -2.76
C ALA A 413 0.57 9.00 -4.14
N TYR A 414 1.60 9.61 -4.68
CA TYR A 414 2.30 9.21 -5.91
C TYR A 414 3.71 9.79 -5.92
N ASP A 415 4.60 9.14 -6.69
CA ASP A 415 5.86 9.72 -7.06
C ASP A 415 5.64 10.65 -8.28
N PRO A 416 6.04 11.92 -8.25
CA PRO A 416 5.96 12.80 -9.41
C PRO A 416 6.61 12.21 -10.66
N ASP A 417 7.72 11.50 -10.51
CA ASP A 417 8.43 10.85 -11.62
C ASP A 417 7.59 9.72 -12.24
N GLU A 418 6.78 8.98 -11.44
CA GLU A 418 5.85 7.97 -11.97
C GLU A 418 4.81 8.56 -12.92
N LEU A 419 4.39 9.80 -12.71
CA LEU A 419 3.39 10.46 -13.58
C LEU A 419 4.00 10.92 -14.89
N GLU A 420 5.27 11.33 -14.87
CA GLU A 420 5.99 11.71 -16.08
C GLU A 420 6.14 10.50 -17.01
N ASP A 421 6.17 9.28 -16.45
CA ASP A 421 6.35 8.04 -17.20
C ASP A 421 5.06 7.43 -17.79
N ILE A 422 3.86 8.01 -17.54
CA ILE A 422 2.61 7.49 -18.14
C ILE A 422 2.55 7.85 -19.63
N PRO A 423 2.64 6.88 -20.54
CA PRO A 423 2.60 7.16 -21.96
C PRO A 423 1.16 7.39 -22.46
N ILE A 424 0.97 8.49 -23.17
CA ILE A 424 -0.27 8.84 -23.87
C ILE A 424 -0.08 8.70 -25.37
N ALA A 425 -0.84 7.83 -26.00
CA ALA A 425 -0.85 7.66 -27.45
C ALA A 425 -1.60 8.82 -28.12
N TYR A 426 -0.92 9.57 -28.96
CA TYR A 426 -1.47 10.71 -29.69
C TYR A 426 -0.87 10.85 -31.09
N GLY A 427 -1.72 10.89 -32.14
CA GLY A 427 -1.29 11.17 -33.50
C GLY A 427 -0.27 10.18 -34.08
N GLY A 428 -0.25 8.93 -33.60
CA GLY A 428 0.70 7.89 -34.04
C GLY A 428 2.05 7.93 -33.33
N THR A 429 2.17 8.72 -32.24
CA THR A 429 3.33 8.79 -31.34
C THR A 429 2.85 8.67 -29.90
N THR A 430 3.76 8.43 -28.97
CA THR A 430 3.51 8.51 -27.53
C THR A 430 4.14 9.76 -26.95
N ARG A 431 3.50 10.33 -25.92
CA ARG A 431 4.01 11.43 -25.11
C ARG A 431 3.72 11.13 -23.66
N SER A 432 4.58 11.53 -22.77
CA SER A 432 4.34 11.41 -21.34
C SER A 432 3.21 12.33 -20.87
N VAL A 433 2.50 11.94 -19.80
CA VAL A 433 1.51 12.82 -19.13
C VAL A 433 2.17 14.13 -18.69
N GLY A 434 3.42 14.10 -18.25
CA GLY A 434 4.20 15.28 -17.89
C GLY A 434 4.36 16.29 -19.01
N ASP A 435 4.54 15.83 -20.27
CA ASP A 435 4.68 16.69 -21.45
C ASP A 435 3.44 17.56 -21.73
N TRP A 436 2.28 17.17 -21.22
CA TRP A 436 1.04 17.92 -21.40
C TRP A 436 0.87 19.07 -20.41
N GLY A 437 1.77 19.20 -19.42
CA GLY A 437 1.73 20.27 -18.42
C GLY A 437 0.46 20.30 -17.55
N LEU A 438 -0.31 19.20 -17.53
CA LEU A 438 -1.60 19.13 -16.84
C LEU A 438 -1.46 19.04 -15.32
N TYR A 439 -0.29 18.64 -14.84
CA TYR A 439 -0.08 18.27 -13.43
C TYR A 439 1.20 18.89 -12.82
N GLY A 440 1.86 19.84 -13.55
CA GLY A 440 3.08 20.52 -13.07
C GLY A 440 2.89 21.26 -11.75
N ASP A 441 3.92 21.25 -10.90
CA ASP A 441 4.13 22.04 -9.67
C ASP A 441 2.93 22.17 -8.69
N ARG A 442 2.03 21.22 -8.64
CA ARG A 442 1.16 21.08 -7.48
C ARG A 442 2.01 20.57 -6.31
N ALA A 443 2.73 21.51 -5.65
CA ALA A 443 3.31 21.26 -4.35
C ALA A 443 2.15 20.92 -3.41
N PHE A 444 1.83 19.63 -3.28
CA PHE A 444 0.98 19.18 -2.19
C PHE A 444 1.70 19.54 -0.90
N ASP A 445 1.01 20.23 0.00
CA ASP A 445 1.53 20.60 1.31
C ASP A 445 2.31 19.42 1.90
N MET A 446 3.61 19.62 2.12
CA MET A 446 4.45 18.63 2.77
C MET A 446 3.74 18.15 4.03
N PRO A 447 3.56 16.85 4.21
CA PRO A 447 2.91 16.36 5.41
C PRO A 447 3.74 16.72 6.62
N ILE A 448 3.05 17.12 7.64
CA ILE A 448 3.68 17.45 8.91
C ILE A 448 3.57 16.23 9.79
N PRO A 449 4.68 15.78 10.41
CA PRO A 449 4.64 14.68 11.36
C PRO A 449 3.58 14.90 12.43
N PHE A 450 2.74 13.90 12.67
CA PHE A 450 1.79 13.98 13.77
C PHE A 450 2.50 13.71 15.10
N VAL A 451 2.21 14.53 16.10
CA VAL A 451 2.69 14.32 17.47
C VAL A 451 1.52 13.93 18.35
N PHE A 452 1.56 12.72 18.89
CA PHE A 452 0.56 12.16 19.79
C PHE A 452 1.06 12.17 21.20
N VAL A 453 0.27 12.70 22.11
CA VAL A 453 0.58 12.82 23.54
C VAL A 453 -0.68 12.55 24.35
N PRO A 454 -0.57 12.13 25.63
CA PRO A 454 -1.71 11.92 26.51
C PRO A 454 -2.63 13.15 26.59
N ASP A 455 -3.92 12.91 26.78
CA ASP A 455 -4.92 13.96 26.88
C ASP A 455 -4.56 14.95 28.02
N GLY A 456 -4.73 16.22 27.77
CA GLY A 456 -4.40 17.30 28.71
C GLY A 456 -2.95 17.79 28.66
N THR A 457 -2.03 17.08 28.01
CA THR A 457 -0.59 17.46 27.98
C THR A 457 -0.18 18.23 26.71
N LYS A 458 -1.06 18.35 25.74
CA LYS A 458 -0.82 18.90 24.41
C LYS A 458 -0.15 20.29 24.40
N ARG A 459 -0.62 21.25 25.22
CA ARG A 459 -0.02 22.59 25.28
C ARG A 459 1.43 22.55 25.77
N ARG A 460 1.69 21.69 26.76
CA ARG A 460 3.04 21.49 27.31
C ARG A 460 3.96 20.85 26.27
N ALA A 461 3.48 19.83 25.53
CA ALA A 461 4.22 19.19 24.46
C ALA A 461 4.63 20.18 23.36
N ILE A 462 3.72 21.00 22.87
CA ILE A 462 3.99 22.00 21.85
C ILE A 462 5.05 23.00 22.33
N ARG A 463 4.97 23.47 23.58
CA ARG A 463 5.97 24.36 24.17
C ARG A 463 7.36 23.71 24.20
N VAL A 464 7.44 22.47 24.67
CA VAL A 464 8.71 21.72 24.74
C VAL A 464 9.36 21.54 23.37
N LEU A 465 8.57 21.17 22.35
CA LEU A 465 9.08 21.04 21.00
C LEU A 465 9.58 22.36 20.43
N ARG A 466 8.82 23.44 20.62
CA ARG A 466 9.24 24.79 20.20
C ARG A 466 10.56 25.21 20.84
N GLU A 467 10.69 25.04 22.17
CA GLU A 467 11.90 25.38 22.89
C GLU A 467 13.10 24.51 22.48
N ALA A 468 12.88 23.24 22.14
CA ALA A 468 13.92 22.34 21.68
C ALA A 468 14.42 22.76 20.30
N PHE A 469 13.51 23.03 19.36
CA PHE A 469 13.84 23.48 18.01
C PHE A 469 14.62 24.79 18.03
N VAL A 470 14.16 25.82 18.76
CA VAL A 470 14.86 27.11 18.87
C VAL A 470 16.27 26.96 19.41
N ARG A 471 16.48 26.08 20.41
CA ARG A 471 17.82 25.81 20.95
C ARG A 471 18.74 25.15 19.92
N GLU A 472 18.21 24.22 19.12
CA GLU A 472 19.00 23.49 18.14
C GLU A 472 19.38 24.40 16.96
N VAL A 473 18.46 25.25 16.51
CA VAL A 473 18.73 26.26 15.46
C VAL A 473 19.75 27.30 15.95
N ALA A 474 19.66 27.79 17.19
CA ALA A 474 20.61 28.71 17.77
C ALA A 474 22.03 28.12 17.87
N VAL A 475 22.15 26.85 18.27
CA VAL A 475 23.44 26.15 18.31
C VAL A 475 24.01 25.96 16.90
N ALA A 476 23.16 25.68 15.89
CA ALA A 476 23.60 25.55 14.50
C ALA A 476 24.05 26.90 13.90
N ALA A 477 23.46 28.01 14.34
CA ALA A 477 23.82 29.37 13.94
C ALA A 477 25.12 29.90 14.63
N GLY A 478 25.65 29.19 15.63
CA GLY A 478 26.85 29.57 16.35
C GLY A 478 26.64 30.65 17.44
N GLU A 479 25.40 30.80 17.91
CA GLU A 479 25.03 31.67 19.05
C GLU A 479 25.13 30.98 20.41
#